data_7585f1ec3f1bb52710580a892fa9107f
#
_entry.id   7585f1ec3f1bb52710580a892fa9107f
#
_cell.length_a   1.000
_cell.length_b   1.000
_cell.length_c   1.000
_cell.angle_alpha   90.00
_cell.angle_beta   90.00
_cell.angle_gamma   90.00
#
_symmetry.space_group_name_H-M   'P 1'
#
loop_
_entity.id
_entity.type
_entity.pdbx_description
1 polymer ?
#
loop_
_entity_poly.entity_id
_entity_poly.type
_entity_poly.pdbx_seq_one_letter_code
_entity_poly.pdbx_strand_id
1 'polypeptide(L)'
;MNKITLLKSIDKVVGRLLVSLLGKNYHEQKPYVPMFGKILVIRPGGIGDAVLLLPAIQRLKSAFPDSVIDVLCEKRNAGVFELSEETGRLFLYDRDLELFKCLRNNYDVVIDTEQWHRLSAVVAFFTKAPVRIGFDTNERRKLFTHAVSYSHDRYEVYSFFHLIESIADIAPVFDPDGPFVRISEAVPSRLLPDTRGEIIAIFPGASVAERKWGGEKYGPLAKALQDKGYQIVILGSTADSAEAARIKKIAPDCVDLTGMTSLREAAIILKHGRLLITADSGIMHVAYAVGAPTVSIFGSGIEKKWAPPGKDHIVLNKRLACSPCTRFGYTPQCMNNIECLASVSVEEVLKAAETTLSLPLL
;
A
#
# COMPACT_ATOMS: atom_id res chain seq x y z
N MET A 1 -17.28 17.76 2.32
CA MET A 1 -16.98 16.42 2.92
C MET A 1 -16.27 15.62 1.86
N ASN A 2 -15.08 15.08 2.12
CA ASN A 2 -14.32 14.30 1.15
C ASN A 2 -15.08 12.98 0.84
N LYS A 3 -15.07 12.54 -0.45
CA LYS A 3 -15.75 11.31 -0.92
C LYS A 3 -15.43 10.08 -0.03
N ILE A 4 -14.18 9.97 0.42
CA ILE A 4 -13.73 8.88 1.31
C ILE A 4 -14.43 8.94 2.69
N THR A 5 -14.54 10.14 3.27
CA THR A 5 -15.22 10.33 4.56
C THR A 5 -16.72 10.00 4.44
N LEU A 6 -17.34 10.36 3.32
CA LEU A 6 -18.73 10.02 3.03
C LEU A 6 -18.91 8.50 2.95
N LEU A 7 -18.07 7.81 2.17
CA LEU A 7 -18.13 6.34 2.04
C LEU A 7 -17.93 5.64 3.38
N LYS A 8 -16.99 6.09 4.21
CA LYS A 8 -16.78 5.55 5.57
C LYS A 8 -18.00 5.76 6.47
N SER A 9 -18.70 6.90 6.34
CA SER A 9 -19.92 7.17 7.09
C SER A 9 -21.09 6.30 6.62
N ILE A 10 -21.23 6.12 5.32
CA ILE A 10 -22.21 5.19 4.70
C ILE A 10 -21.94 3.76 5.18
N ASP A 11 -20.69 3.31 5.19
CA ASP A 11 -20.31 1.97 5.66
C ASP A 11 -20.77 1.71 7.10
N LYS A 12 -20.61 2.69 7.99
CA LYS A 12 -21.00 2.54 9.42
C LYS A 12 -22.49 2.26 9.59
N VAL A 13 -23.34 2.87 8.78
CA VAL A 13 -24.81 2.78 8.93
C VAL A 13 -25.38 1.77 7.94
N VAL A 14 -25.22 2.05 6.64
CA VAL A 14 -25.79 1.22 5.56
C VAL A 14 -25.10 -0.14 5.48
N GLY A 15 -23.76 -0.16 5.58
CA GLY A 15 -23.00 -1.41 5.56
C GLY A 15 -23.42 -2.35 6.71
N ARG A 16 -23.60 -1.82 7.92
CA ARG A 16 -24.06 -2.60 9.08
C ARG A 16 -25.48 -3.15 8.88
N LEU A 17 -26.39 -2.32 8.36
CA LEU A 17 -27.77 -2.73 8.08
C LEU A 17 -27.80 -3.85 7.03
N LEU A 18 -27.09 -3.66 5.91
CA LEU A 18 -27.03 -4.65 4.84
C LEU A 18 -26.47 -5.98 5.33
N VAL A 19 -25.35 -5.99 6.06
CA VAL A 19 -24.79 -7.21 6.62
C VAL A 19 -25.78 -7.92 7.56
N SER A 20 -26.52 -7.16 8.38
CA SER A 20 -27.53 -7.73 9.27
C SER A 20 -28.71 -8.36 8.54
N LEU A 21 -29.14 -7.76 7.42
CA LEU A 21 -30.24 -8.29 6.61
C LEU A 21 -29.81 -9.50 5.79
N LEU A 22 -28.66 -9.41 5.08
CA LEU A 22 -28.17 -10.45 4.19
C LEU A 22 -27.65 -11.66 4.95
N GLY A 23 -26.98 -11.45 6.09
CA GLY A 23 -26.38 -12.51 6.90
C GLY A 23 -27.39 -13.42 7.63
N LYS A 24 -28.67 -13.01 7.76
CA LYS A 24 -29.71 -13.83 8.41
C LYS A 24 -30.09 -15.08 7.61
N ASN A 25 -29.96 -15.03 6.31
CA ASN A 25 -30.37 -16.10 5.37
C ASN A 25 -29.17 -16.88 4.84
N TYR A 26 -28.00 -16.71 5.47
CA TYR A 26 -26.78 -17.34 5.00
C TYR A 26 -26.47 -18.56 5.86
N HIS A 27 -26.45 -19.75 5.19
CA HIS A 27 -25.93 -20.99 5.77
C HIS A 27 -24.53 -21.23 5.21
N GLU A 28 -23.57 -21.51 6.10
CA GLU A 28 -22.19 -21.84 5.73
C GLU A 28 -22.18 -23.13 4.90
N GLN A 29 -21.99 -23.00 3.61
CA GLN A 29 -21.70 -24.12 2.74
C GLN A 29 -20.21 -24.09 2.45
N LYS A 30 -19.53 -25.19 2.70
CA LYS A 30 -18.12 -25.38 2.29
C LYS A 30 -18.11 -26.13 0.95
N PRO A 31 -18.21 -25.43 -0.18
CA PRO A 31 -18.09 -26.10 -1.47
C PRO A 31 -16.64 -26.52 -1.67
N TYR A 32 -16.44 -27.77 -2.01
CA TYR A 32 -15.19 -28.23 -2.57
C TYR A 32 -15.14 -27.77 -4.04
N VAL A 33 -14.21 -26.90 -4.37
CA VAL A 33 -13.96 -26.47 -5.77
C VAL A 33 -12.56 -26.96 -6.14
N PRO A 34 -12.42 -28.01 -6.93
CA PRO A 34 -11.12 -28.62 -7.24
C PRO A 34 -10.28 -27.77 -8.20
N MET A 35 -10.88 -26.87 -8.96
CA MET A 35 -10.20 -25.94 -9.86
C MET A 35 -10.92 -24.59 -9.89
N PHE A 36 -10.15 -23.51 -9.85
CA PHE A 36 -10.69 -22.15 -9.96
C PHE A 36 -10.35 -21.59 -11.34
N GLY A 37 -11.35 -21.38 -12.17
CA GLY A 37 -11.20 -20.73 -13.47
C GLY A 37 -11.14 -19.21 -13.35
N LYS A 38 -11.94 -18.62 -12.44
CA LYS A 38 -12.04 -17.18 -12.30
C LYS A 38 -12.11 -16.73 -10.84
N ILE A 39 -11.14 -15.91 -10.45
CA ILE A 39 -10.96 -15.39 -9.09
C ILE A 39 -11.15 -13.86 -9.11
N LEU A 40 -11.90 -13.32 -8.16
CA LEU A 40 -11.96 -11.89 -7.91
C LEU A 40 -11.24 -11.56 -6.61
N VAL A 41 -10.31 -10.64 -6.67
CA VAL A 41 -9.70 -10.00 -5.50
C VAL A 41 -10.29 -8.62 -5.30
N ILE A 42 -10.86 -8.33 -4.14
CA ILE A 42 -11.40 -7.02 -3.79
C ILE A 42 -10.39 -6.31 -2.89
N ARG A 43 -9.81 -5.20 -3.37
CA ARG A 43 -8.87 -4.38 -2.61
C ARG A 43 -9.25 -2.90 -2.69
N PRO A 44 -10.17 -2.43 -1.81
CA PRO A 44 -10.39 -1.00 -1.64
C PRO A 44 -9.22 -0.39 -0.84
N GLY A 45 -8.98 0.89 -0.98
CA GLY A 45 -8.12 1.62 -0.06
C GLY A 45 -6.72 1.95 -0.57
N GLY A 46 -5.75 1.93 0.33
CA GLY A 46 -4.43 2.52 0.12
C GLY A 46 -3.54 1.80 -0.88
N ILE A 47 -2.58 2.56 -1.44
CA ILE A 47 -1.50 2.03 -2.29
C ILE A 47 -0.67 1.00 -1.52
N GLY A 48 -0.31 1.28 -0.26
CA GLY A 48 0.56 0.40 0.52
C GLY A 48 0.01 -1.01 0.67
N ASP A 49 -1.23 -1.15 1.13
CA ASP A 49 -1.86 -2.48 1.27
C ASP A 49 -2.04 -3.18 -0.09
N ALA A 50 -2.27 -2.41 -1.17
CA ALA A 50 -2.35 -2.99 -2.52
C ALA A 50 -1.00 -3.58 -2.95
N VAL A 51 0.12 -2.90 -2.66
CA VAL A 51 1.47 -3.41 -2.94
C VAL A 51 1.75 -4.67 -2.11
N LEU A 52 1.47 -4.65 -0.81
CA LEU A 52 1.71 -5.79 0.08
C LEU A 52 0.82 -7.01 -0.22
N LEU A 53 -0.24 -6.83 -1.01
CA LEU A 53 -1.08 -7.91 -1.51
C LEU A 53 -0.48 -8.65 -2.71
N LEU A 54 0.42 -8.03 -3.49
CA LEU A 54 0.97 -8.61 -4.71
C LEU A 54 1.63 -9.99 -4.50
N PRO A 55 2.43 -10.25 -3.44
CA PRO A 55 2.99 -11.57 -3.19
C PRO A 55 1.93 -12.66 -3.04
N ALA A 56 0.78 -12.36 -2.40
CA ALA A 56 -0.32 -13.30 -2.28
C ALA A 56 -1.00 -13.55 -3.63
N ILE A 57 -1.15 -12.54 -4.48
CA ILE A 57 -1.68 -12.69 -5.86
C ILE A 57 -0.74 -13.57 -6.70
N GLN A 58 0.56 -13.34 -6.65
CA GLN A 58 1.58 -14.14 -7.34
C GLN A 58 1.54 -15.60 -6.90
N ARG A 59 1.43 -15.81 -5.58
CA ARG A 59 1.32 -17.16 -5.04
C ARG A 59 0.02 -17.86 -5.43
N LEU A 60 -1.08 -17.11 -5.45
CA LEU A 60 -2.37 -17.60 -5.91
C LEU A 60 -2.32 -18.01 -7.40
N LYS A 61 -1.71 -17.18 -8.26
CA LYS A 61 -1.50 -17.49 -9.68
C LYS A 61 -0.59 -18.70 -9.88
N SER A 62 0.46 -18.84 -9.07
CA SER A 62 1.33 -20.00 -9.11
C SER A 62 0.63 -21.30 -8.71
N ALA A 63 -0.32 -21.24 -7.76
CA ALA A 63 -1.11 -22.39 -7.33
C ALA A 63 -2.21 -22.75 -8.34
N PHE A 64 -2.75 -21.77 -9.05
CA PHE A 64 -3.80 -21.93 -10.06
C PHE A 64 -3.38 -21.25 -11.38
N PRO A 65 -2.46 -21.85 -12.15
CA PRO A 65 -1.85 -21.21 -13.33
C PRO A 65 -2.86 -20.85 -14.43
N ASP A 66 -3.91 -21.64 -14.57
CA ASP A 66 -4.95 -21.42 -15.60
C ASP A 66 -6.04 -20.43 -15.17
N SER A 67 -6.03 -20.00 -13.89
CA SER A 67 -7.04 -19.06 -13.40
C SER A 67 -6.83 -17.64 -13.92
N VAL A 68 -7.94 -16.92 -14.12
CA VAL A 68 -7.94 -15.48 -14.35
C VAL A 68 -8.20 -14.78 -13.03
N ILE A 69 -7.29 -13.90 -12.60
CA ILE A 69 -7.40 -13.15 -11.36
C ILE A 69 -7.78 -11.71 -11.67
N ASP A 70 -9.07 -11.40 -11.62
CA ASP A 70 -9.58 -10.05 -11.77
C ASP A 70 -9.45 -9.29 -10.42
N VAL A 71 -9.30 -7.95 -10.48
CA VAL A 71 -9.21 -7.12 -9.28
C VAL A 71 -10.27 -6.03 -9.30
N LEU A 72 -11.03 -5.91 -8.21
CA LEU A 72 -11.91 -4.78 -7.94
C LEU A 72 -11.20 -3.82 -6.99
N CYS A 73 -10.80 -2.67 -7.50
CA CYS A 73 -9.99 -1.67 -6.80
C CYS A 73 -10.56 -0.25 -6.98
N GLU A 74 -9.81 0.75 -6.59
CA GLU A 74 -10.14 2.15 -6.87
C GLU A 74 -9.04 2.82 -7.70
N LYS A 75 -9.37 3.95 -8.35
CA LYS A 75 -8.47 4.68 -9.26
C LYS A 75 -7.09 4.94 -8.64
N ARG A 76 -7.03 5.26 -7.33
CA ARG A 76 -5.75 5.63 -6.68
C ARG A 76 -4.78 4.45 -6.47
N ASN A 77 -5.28 3.20 -6.39
CA ASN A 77 -4.42 2.02 -6.20
C ASN A 77 -4.38 1.08 -7.41
N ALA A 78 -5.13 1.37 -8.46
CA ALA A 78 -5.15 0.57 -9.69
C ALA A 78 -3.76 0.39 -10.31
N GLY A 79 -2.95 1.48 -10.35
CA GLY A 79 -1.59 1.43 -10.88
C GLY A 79 -0.65 0.47 -10.16
N VAL A 80 -0.99 0.01 -8.94
CA VAL A 80 -0.24 -1.06 -8.25
C VAL A 80 -0.44 -2.39 -8.97
N PHE A 81 -1.68 -2.70 -9.33
CA PHE A 81 -2.01 -3.96 -9.99
C PHE A 81 -1.53 -4.00 -11.45
N GLU A 82 -1.30 -2.83 -12.06
CA GLU A 82 -0.64 -2.70 -13.37
C GLU A 82 0.88 -3.02 -13.31
N LEU A 83 1.47 -3.10 -12.11
CA LEU A 83 2.85 -3.55 -11.91
C LEU A 83 2.98 -5.08 -11.90
N SER A 84 1.87 -5.82 -11.81
CA SER A 84 1.83 -7.28 -11.71
C SER A 84 1.35 -7.89 -13.02
N GLU A 85 2.06 -8.89 -13.52
CA GLU A 85 1.67 -9.67 -14.72
C GLU A 85 0.59 -10.72 -14.41
N GLU A 86 0.35 -11.02 -13.13
CA GLU A 86 -0.57 -12.05 -12.68
C GLU A 86 -2.02 -11.57 -12.62
N THR A 87 -2.26 -10.25 -12.72
CA THR A 87 -3.59 -9.67 -12.67
C THR A 87 -4.24 -9.65 -14.05
N GLY A 88 -5.52 -10.05 -14.09
CA GLY A 88 -6.35 -9.96 -15.27
C GLY A 88 -6.99 -8.57 -15.41
N ARG A 89 -8.32 -8.52 -15.48
CA ARG A 89 -9.05 -7.26 -15.63
C ARG A 89 -9.11 -6.48 -14.31
N LEU A 90 -8.85 -5.17 -14.37
CA LEU A 90 -9.06 -4.24 -13.27
C LEU A 90 -10.44 -3.57 -13.42
N PHE A 91 -11.25 -3.65 -12.36
CA PHE A 91 -12.52 -2.94 -12.24
C PHE A 91 -12.39 -1.84 -11.20
N LEU A 92 -12.76 -0.61 -11.57
CA LEU A 92 -12.67 0.55 -10.69
C LEU A 92 -14.04 0.84 -10.07
N TYR A 93 -14.26 0.48 -8.78
CA TYR A 93 -15.57 0.68 -8.15
C TYR A 93 -15.96 2.15 -7.98
N ASP A 94 -15.01 3.08 -8.04
CA ASP A 94 -15.21 4.52 -7.98
C ASP A 94 -15.40 5.17 -9.35
N ARG A 95 -15.47 4.37 -10.43
CA ARG A 95 -15.76 4.76 -11.81
C ARG A 95 -17.11 4.19 -12.26
N ASP A 96 -17.79 4.95 -13.13
CA ASP A 96 -19.14 4.65 -13.61
C ASP A 96 -19.31 3.21 -14.11
N LEU A 97 -20.34 2.52 -13.59
CA LEU A 97 -20.78 1.18 -14.00
C LEU A 97 -19.75 0.04 -13.89
N GLU A 98 -18.48 0.31 -13.53
CA GLU A 98 -17.45 -0.74 -13.47
C GLU A 98 -17.74 -1.76 -12.35
N LEU A 99 -18.29 -1.32 -11.23
CA LEU A 99 -18.77 -2.22 -10.18
C LEU A 99 -19.85 -3.17 -10.71
N PHE A 100 -20.83 -2.68 -11.48
CA PHE A 100 -21.88 -3.52 -12.06
C PHE A 100 -21.34 -4.47 -13.12
N LYS A 101 -20.36 -4.04 -13.92
CA LYS A 101 -19.65 -4.92 -14.86
C LYS A 101 -18.92 -6.03 -14.12
N CYS A 102 -18.26 -5.72 -13.01
CA CYS A 102 -17.62 -6.70 -12.15
C CYS A 102 -18.64 -7.72 -11.62
N LEU A 103 -19.76 -7.27 -11.05
CA LEU A 103 -20.79 -8.14 -10.47
C LEU A 103 -21.51 -9.04 -11.48
N ARG A 104 -21.47 -8.73 -12.78
CA ARG A 104 -22.05 -9.56 -13.85
C ARG A 104 -21.15 -10.73 -14.28
N ASN A 105 -19.91 -10.75 -13.84
CA ASN A 105 -19.03 -11.90 -14.10
C ASN A 105 -19.38 -13.04 -13.13
N ASN A 106 -19.19 -14.27 -13.61
CA ASN A 106 -19.26 -15.45 -12.77
C ASN A 106 -17.87 -15.73 -12.21
N TYR A 107 -17.72 -15.59 -10.90
CA TYR A 107 -16.48 -15.91 -10.19
C TYR A 107 -16.66 -17.19 -9.39
N ASP A 108 -15.64 -18.05 -9.40
CA ASP A 108 -15.59 -19.26 -8.57
C ASP A 108 -15.23 -18.89 -7.13
N VAL A 109 -14.30 -17.94 -7.00
CA VAL A 109 -13.78 -17.44 -5.71
C VAL A 109 -13.78 -15.93 -5.68
N VAL A 110 -14.17 -15.36 -4.55
CA VAL A 110 -13.97 -13.95 -4.23
C VAL A 110 -13.19 -13.81 -2.95
N ILE A 111 -12.11 -13.04 -2.99
CA ILE A 111 -11.24 -12.77 -1.84
C ILE A 111 -11.36 -11.29 -1.49
N ASP A 112 -12.04 -10.98 -0.40
CA ASP A 112 -12.16 -9.63 0.14
C ASP A 112 -11.02 -9.34 1.11
N THR A 113 -10.06 -8.54 0.68
CA THR A 113 -8.84 -8.21 1.41
C THR A 113 -8.99 -6.98 2.32
N GLU A 114 -10.20 -6.39 2.40
CA GLU A 114 -10.49 -5.30 3.31
C GLU A 114 -10.52 -5.79 4.76
N GLN A 115 -9.97 -5.01 5.69
CA GLN A 115 -9.79 -5.44 7.07
C GLN A 115 -10.96 -5.03 7.99
N TRP A 116 -11.77 -4.03 7.63
CA TRP A 116 -12.76 -3.46 8.55
C TRP A 116 -14.09 -3.07 7.92
N HIS A 117 -14.05 -2.45 6.72
CA HIS A 117 -15.26 -1.92 6.09
C HIS A 117 -16.17 -3.03 5.59
N ARG A 118 -17.49 -2.84 5.78
CA ARG A 118 -18.53 -3.84 5.50
C ARG A 118 -18.97 -3.88 4.05
N LEU A 119 -18.92 -2.73 3.37
CA LEU A 119 -19.41 -2.61 1.99
C LEU A 119 -18.67 -3.52 1.02
N SER A 120 -17.38 -3.79 1.22
CA SER A 120 -16.64 -4.73 0.40
C SER A 120 -17.16 -6.17 0.56
N ALA A 121 -17.49 -6.59 1.78
CA ALA A 121 -18.12 -7.87 2.04
C ALA A 121 -19.52 -7.98 1.43
N VAL A 122 -20.29 -6.89 1.43
CA VAL A 122 -21.58 -6.81 0.73
C VAL A 122 -21.40 -6.99 -0.78
N VAL A 123 -20.38 -6.34 -1.37
CA VAL A 123 -20.02 -6.54 -2.79
C VAL A 123 -19.64 -7.99 -3.04
N ALA A 124 -18.76 -8.58 -2.20
CA ALA A 124 -18.39 -10.00 -2.31
C ALA A 124 -19.63 -10.92 -2.28
N PHE A 125 -20.59 -10.64 -1.41
CA PHE A 125 -21.85 -11.39 -1.35
C PHE A 125 -22.66 -11.29 -2.63
N PHE A 126 -22.78 -10.10 -3.23
CA PHE A 126 -23.55 -9.89 -4.46
C PHE A 126 -22.91 -10.47 -5.72
N THR A 127 -21.64 -10.85 -5.71
CA THR A 127 -21.02 -11.61 -6.80
C THR A 127 -21.66 -13.00 -6.96
N LYS A 128 -22.32 -13.52 -5.90
CA LYS A 128 -22.87 -14.88 -5.83
C LYS A 128 -21.83 -15.99 -6.00
N ALA A 129 -20.55 -15.68 -5.87
CA ALA A 129 -19.48 -16.67 -5.93
C ALA A 129 -19.71 -17.75 -4.85
N PRO A 130 -19.52 -19.05 -5.20
CA PRO A 130 -19.70 -20.15 -4.24
C PRO A 130 -18.68 -20.09 -3.11
N VAL A 131 -17.46 -19.59 -3.37
CA VAL A 131 -16.41 -19.40 -2.35
C VAL A 131 -16.19 -17.90 -2.13
N ARG A 132 -16.39 -17.43 -0.91
CA ARG A 132 -16.18 -16.04 -0.51
C ARG A 132 -15.32 -16.01 0.75
N ILE A 133 -14.17 -15.38 0.66
CA ILE A 133 -13.16 -15.34 1.70
C ILE A 133 -12.98 -13.90 2.16
N GLY A 134 -12.79 -13.69 3.43
CA GLY A 134 -12.49 -12.38 3.99
C GLY A 134 -12.20 -12.44 5.48
N PHE A 135 -11.71 -11.33 6.02
CA PHE A 135 -11.39 -11.25 7.44
C PHE A 135 -12.67 -11.26 8.32
N ASP A 136 -12.61 -11.97 9.43
CA ASP A 136 -13.71 -12.18 10.39
C ASP A 136 -14.00 -10.96 11.29
N THR A 137 -13.34 -9.85 11.02
CA THR A 137 -13.54 -8.60 11.75
C THR A 137 -15.00 -8.13 11.68
N ASN A 138 -15.58 -7.80 12.81
CA ASN A 138 -16.95 -7.34 12.99
C ASN A 138 -18.04 -8.26 12.35
N GLU A 139 -19.20 -7.71 12.00
CA GLU A 139 -20.34 -8.48 11.48
C GLU A 139 -20.17 -8.94 10.04
N ARG A 140 -19.20 -8.38 9.28
CA ARG A 140 -18.95 -8.70 7.88
C ARG A 140 -18.67 -10.20 7.65
N ARG A 141 -18.10 -10.89 8.66
CA ARG A 141 -17.85 -12.34 8.64
C ARG A 141 -19.06 -13.18 8.22
N LYS A 142 -20.28 -12.70 8.49
CA LYS A 142 -21.54 -13.39 8.15
C LYS A 142 -21.80 -13.55 6.66
N LEU A 143 -21.06 -12.82 5.82
CA LEU A 143 -21.20 -12.83 4.36
C LEU A 143 -20.16 -13.71 3.66
N PHE A 144 -19.18 -14.25 4.40
CA PHE A 144 -18.12 -15.10 3.88
C PHE A 144 -18.41 -16.57 4.12
N THR A 145 -18.02 -17.42 3.16
CA THR A 145 -17.98 -18.87 3.33
C THR A 145 -16.77 -19.32 4.15
N HIS A 146 -15.68 -18.51 4.08
CA HIS A 146 -14.45 -18.72 4.82
C HIS A 146 -14.06 -17.40 5.49
N ALA A 147 -14.34 -17.29 6.78
CA ALA A 147 -13.98 -16.13 7.58
C ALA A 147 -12.64 -16.39 8.27
N VAL A 148 -11.65 -15.55 7.99
CA VAL A 148 -10.26 -15.71 8.42
C VAL A 148 -9.92 -14.68 9.48
N SER A 149 -9.22 -15.08 10.53
CA SER A 149 -8.84 -14.18 11.62
C SER A 149 -7.83 -13.12 11.16
N TYR A 150 -8.03 -11.87 11.64
CA TYR A 150 -7.14 -10.75 11.36
C TYR A 150 -6.29 -10.41 12.59
N SER A 151 -4.98 -10.20 12.38
CA SER A 151 -4.07 -9.81 13.45
C SER A 151 -3.38 -8.48 13.15
N HIS A 152 -3.35 -7.59 14.15
CA HIS A 152 -2.56 -6.36 14.09
C HIS A 152 -1.07 -6.59 14.36
N ASP A 153 -0.69 -7.75 14.90
CA ASP A 153 0.69 -8.09 15.28
C ASP A 153 1.49 -8.82 14.20
N ARG A 154 0.87 -9.03 13.05
CA ARG A 154 1.49 -9.71 11.90
C ARG A 154 1.82 -8.69 10.80
N TYR A 155 2.97 -8.84 10.15
CA TYR A 155 3.29 -8.06 8.93
C TYR A 155 2.20 -8.30 7.87
N GLU A 156 1.73 -7.24 7.20
CA GLU A 156 0.49 -7.30 6.41
C GLU A 156 0.54 -8.28 5.25
N VAL A 157 1.69 -8.51 4.64
CA VAL A 157 1.88 -9.55 3.61
C VAL A 157 1.38 -10.91 4.10
N TYR A 158 1.73 -11.29 5.33
CA TYR A 158 1.27 -12.57 5.91
C TYR A 158 -0.21 -12.58 6.27
N SER A 159 -0.85 -11.42 6.47
CA SER A 159 -2.30 -11.34 6.62
C SER A 159 -2.99 -11.71 5.29
N PHE A 160 -2.45 -11.27 4.16
CA PHE A 160 -2.97 -11.62 2.84
C PHE A 160 -2.68 -13.08 2.46
N PHE A 161 -1.52 -13.63 2.81
CA PHE A 161 -1.29 -15.08 2.67
C PHE A 161 -2.30 -15.88 3.45
N HIS A 162 -2.62 -15.49 4.68
CA HIS A 162 -3.58 -16.19 5.52
C HIS A 162 -5.01 -16.26 4.91
N LEU A 163 -5.40 -15.26 4.10
CA LEU A 163 -6.64 -15.34 3.32
C LEU A 163 -6.59 -16.46 2.27
N ILE A 164 -5.51 -16.59 1.52
CA ILE A 164 -5.41 -17.57 0.43
C ILE A 164 -5.15 -18.99 0.94
N GLU A 165 -4.49 -19.16 2.09
CA GLU A 165 -4.32 -20.46 2.76
C GLU A 165 -5.67 -21.13 3.08
N SER A 166 -6.73 -20.34 3.25
CA SER A 166 -8.08 -20.87 3.56
C SER A 166 -8.75 -21.60 2.39
N ILE A 167 -8.25 -21.45 1.16
CA ILE A 167 -8.85 -22.03 -0.06
C ILE A 167 -8.16 -23.35 -0.44
N ALA A 168 -6.86 -23.41 -0.25
CA ALA A 168 -6.02 -24.54 -0.60
C ALA A 168 -4.84 -24.55 0.38
N ASP A 169 -4.19 -25.69 0.52
CA ASP A 169 -2.98 -25.80 1.32
C ASP A 169 -1.80 -25.10 0.61
N ILE A 170 -1.92 -23.77 0.49
CA ILE A 170 -0.96 -22.91 -0.19
C ILE A 170 -0.01 -22.33 0.85
N ALA A 171 1.15 -22.95 1.03
CA ALA A 171 2.16 -22.42 1.91
C ALA A 171 2.58 -21.00 1.50
N PRO A 172 2.75 -20.05 2.43
CA PRO A 172 3.28 -18.73 2.14
C PRO A 172 4.73 -18.86 1.68
N VAL A 173 5.01 -18.33 0.49
CA VAL A 173 6.37 -18.21 -0.05
C VAL A 173 6.62 -16.73 -0.28
N PHE A 174 7.42 -16.14 0.58
CA PHE A 174 7.77 -14.72 0.53
C PHE A 174 9.21 -14.54 1.01
N ASP A 175 10.02 -13.91 0.16
CA ASP A 175 11.36 -13.50 0.51
C ASP A 175 11.31 -12.04 1.01
N PRO A 176 11.51 -11.80 2.33
CA PRO A 176 11.47 -10.45 2.86
C PRO A 176 12.68 -9.58 2.47
N ASP A 177 13.76 -10.18 1.97
CA ASP A 177 14.97 -9.46 1.56
C ASP A 177 15.05 -9.26 0.03
N GLY A 178 14.13 -9.86 -0.73
CA GLY A 178 14.10 -9.77 -2.19
C GLY A 178 12.96 -8.90 -2.75
N PRO A 179 13.15 -8.33 -3.96
CA PRO A 179 12.09 -7.64 -4.67
C PRO A 179 11.01 -8.62 -5.15
N PHE A 180 9.76 -8.21 -5.12
CA PHE A 180 8.63 -8.99 -5.62
C PHE A 180 7.87 -8.32 -6.76
N VAL A 181 8.32 -7.14 -7.20
CA VAL A 181 7.88 -6.47 -8.43
C VAL A 181 9.08 -6.29 -9.35
N ARG A 182 8.95 -6.80 -10.57
CA ARG A 182 10.01 -6.70 -11.58
C ARG A 182 9.82 -5.46 -12.44
N ILE A 183 10.86 -4.64 -12.52
CA ILE A 183 10.93 -3.46 -13.38
C ILE A 183 12.17 -3.62 -14.26
N SER A 184 11.96 -3.64 -15.56
CA SER A 184 13.04 -3.75 -16.58
C SER A 184 13.24 -2.45 -17.36
N GLU A 185 12.32 -1.51 -17.28
CA GLU A 185 12.36 -0.25 -18.02
C GLU A 185 13.40 0.71 -17.44
N ALA A 186 14.05 1.46 -18.33
CA ALA A 186 14.89 2.58 -17.95
C ALA A 186 14.05 3.79 -17.53
N VAL A 187 14.66 4.68 -16.73
CA VAL A 187 14.01 5.94 -16.35
C VAL A 187 13.74 6.77 -17.62
N PRO A 188 12.48 7.21 -17.83
CA PRO A 188 12.16 8.03 -18.99
C PRO A 188 12.94 9.35 -19.01
N SER A 189 13.65 9.63 -20.11
CA SER A 189 14.50 10.84 -20.26
C SER A 189 13.73 12.16 -20.09
N ARG A 190 12.42 12.15 -20.35
CA ARG A 190 11.57 13.34 -20.12
C ARG A 190 11.43 13.70 -18.63
N LEU A 191 11.62 12.75 -17.72
CA LEU A 191 11.54 12.96 -16.26
C LEU A 191 12.89 13.36 -15.68
N LEU A 192 13.96 12.70 -16.15
CA LEU A 192 15.33 12.97 -15.72
C LEU A 192 16.24 13.06 -16.95
N PRO A 193 16.25 14.22 -17.64
CA PRO A 193 17.03 14.41 -18.87
C PRO A 193 18.53 14.39 -18.60
N ASP A 194 18.94 14.70 -17.39
CA ASP A 194 20.36 14.84 -17.01
C ASP A 194 20.53 14.18 -15.62
N THR A 195 20.99 12.93 -15.59
CA THR A 195 21.31 12.24 -14.33
C THR A 195 22.72 12.62 -13.92
N ARG A 196 22.82 13.58 -12.99
CA ARG A 196 24.07 14.01 -12.36
C ARG A 196 24.21 13.31 -11.01
N GLY A 197 24.91 12.18 -10.97
CA GLY A 197 25.11 11.43 -9.73
C GLY A 197 24.02 10.38 -9.43
N GLU A 198 24.17 9.72 -8.30
CA GLU A 198 23.23 8.71 -7.81
C GLU A 198 21.94 9.36 -7.29
N ILE A 199 20.80 8.78 -7.61
CA ILE A 199 19.48 9.33 -7.28
C ILE A 199 19.09 8.95 -5.85
N ILE A 200 18.69 9.95 -5.05
CA ILE A 200 17.94 9.74 -3.80
C ILE A 200 16.54 10.33 -4.00
N ALA A 201 15.53 9.49 -3.85
CA ALA A 201 14.14 9.92 -3.90
C ALA A 201 13.67 10.41 -2.51
N ILE A 202 12.93 11.51 -2.48
CA ILE A 202 12.22 12.01 -1.29
C ILE A 202 10.73 12.02 -1.60
N PHE A 203 9.92 11.44 -0.73
CA PHE A 203 8.48 11.55 -0.79
C PHE A 203 7.96 12.23 0.48
N PRO A 204 7.61 13.52 0.42
CA PRO A 204 7.21 14.30 1.60
C PRO A 204 5.73 14.13 1.95
N GLY A 205 4.94 13.48 1.08
CA GLY A 205 3.51 13.33 1.21
C GLY A 205 3.08 12.26 2.20
N ALA A 206 1.84 12.37 2.66
CA ALA A 206 1.14 11.33 3.39
C ALA A 206 -0.37 11.50 3.24
N SER A 207 -1.13 10.40 3.45
CA SER A 207 -2.60 10.41 3.35
C SER A 207 -3.28 11.22 4.45
N VAL A 208 -2.62 11.45 5.57
CA VAL A 208 -3.09 12.25 6.72
C VAL A 208 -1.96 13.11 7.27
N ALA A 209 -2.32 14.23 7.89
CA ALA A 209 -1.33 15.18 8.45
C ALA A 209 -0.45 14.54 9.54
N GLU A 210 -1.03 13.63 10.33
CA GLU A 210 -0.37 12.90 11.42
C GLU A 210 0.73 11.92 10.96
N ARG A 211 0.95 11.82 9.65
CA ARG A 211 2.05 11.04 9.05
C ARG A 211 3.03 11.90 8.26
N LYS A 212 2.88 13.23 8.24
CA LYS A 212 3.80 14.13 7.55
C LYS A 212 4.94 14.55 8.45
N TRP A 213 6.19 14.34 8.02
CA TRP A 213 7.38 14.81 8.74
C TRP A 213 7.65 16.30 8.47
N GLY A 214 7.20 16.82 7.32
CA GLY A 214 7.20 18.23 6.94
C GLY A 214 8.32 18.63 5.99
N GLY A 215 7.98 19.48 5.00
CA GLY A 215 8.91 19.97 4.00
C GLY A 215 10.06 20.82 4.60
N GLU A 216 9.81 21.46 5.74
CA GLU A 216 10.80 22.24 6.49
C GLU A 216 11.98 21.38 6.97
N LYS A 217 11.75 20.09 7.24
CA LYS A 217 12.79 19.13 7.65
C LYS A 217 13.40 18.41 6.44
N TYR A 218 12.58 18.08 5.43
CA TYR A 218 13.10 17.49 4.19
C TYR A 218 14.02 18.45 3.43
N GLY A 219 13.82 19.76 3.50
CA GLY A 219 14.64 20.76 2.81
C GLY A 219 16.12 20.73 3.25
N PRO A 220 16.43 20.90 4.54
CA PRO A 220 17.81 20.79 5.05
C PRO A 220 18.44 19.42 4.80
N LEU A 221 17.65 18.32 4.90
CA LEU A 221 18.10 16.98 4.57
C LEU A 221 18.50 16.87 3.09
N ALA A 222 17.64 17.34 2.20
CA ALA A 222 17.89 17.34 0.76
C ALA A 222 19.17 18.13 0.42
N LYS A 223 19.35 19.30 1.03
CA LYS A 223 20.55 20.13 0.82
C LYS A 223 21.81 19.41 1.30
N ALA A 224 21.80 18.79 2.49
CA ALA A 224 22.93 18.04 3.00
C ALA A 224 23.33 16.86 2.11
N LEU A 225 22.34 16.17 1.50
CA LEU A 225 22.58 15.07 0.55
C LEU A 225 23.10 15.59 -0.80
N GLN A 226 22.59 16.75 -1.30
CA GLN A 226 23.13 17.39 -2.50
C GLN A 226 24.60 17.82 -2.32
N ASP A 227 24.96 18.35 -1.15
CA ASP A 227 26.34 18.73 -0.85
C ASP A 227 27.31 17.53 -0.82
N LYS A 228 26.78 16.31 -0.72
CA LYS A 228 27.51 15.04 -0.85
C LYS A 228 27.52 14.49 -2.28
N GLY A 229 26.93 15.18 -3.24
CA GLY A 229 26.93 14.83 -4.65
C GLY A 229 25.74 13.98 -5.14
N TYR A 230 24.73 13.75 -4.30
CA TYR A 230 23.53 13.02 -4.71
C TYR A 230 22.55 13.92 -5.46
N GLN A 231 21.89 13.34 -6.48
CA GLN A 231 20.77 13.98 -7.16
C GLN A 231 19.49 13.70 -6.38
N ILE A 232 18.83 14.75 -5.91
CA ILE A 232 17.58 14.62 -5.15
C ILE A 232 16.38 14.76 -6.08
N VAL A 233 15.51 13.75 -6.05
CA VAL A 233 14.25 13.69 -6.80
C VAL A 233 13.08 13.69 -5.83
N ILE A 234 12.19 14.68 -5.95
CA ILE A 234 10.98 14.75 -5.12
C ILE A 234 9.85 14.06 -5.87
N LEU A 235 9.34 12.95 -5.32
CA LEU A 235 8.17 12.25 -5.79
C LEU A 235 6.93 12.68 -5.01
N GLY A 236 5.76 12.66 -5.66
CA GLY A 236 4.50 13.00 -5.01
C GLY A 236 3.36 13.16 -6.01
N SER A 237 2.15 13.29 -5.47
CA SER A 237 0.98 13.73 -6.22
C SER A 237 0.94 15.26 -6.30
N THR A 238 0.02 15.80 -7.09
CA THR A 238 -0.24 17.25 -7.11
C THR A 238 -0.62 17.81 -5.74
N ALA A 239 -1.18 17.02 -4.85
CA ALA A 239 -1.50 17.43 -3.48
C ALA A 239 -0.25 17.65 -2.60
N ASP A 240 0.91 17.16 -3.03
CA ASP A 240 2.18 17.26 -2.30
C ASP A 240 3.05 18.43 -2.79
N SER A 241 2.61 19.20 -3.81
CA SER A 241 3.36 20.31 -4.41
C SER A 241 3.74 21.41 -3.39
N ALA A 242 2.92 21.64 -2.37
CA ALA A 242 3.24 22.62 -1.33
C ALA A 242 4.45 22.18 -0.47
N GLU A 243 4.55 20.87 -0.18
CA GLU A 243 5.69 20.30 0.54
C GLU A 243 6.96 20.34 -0.35
N ALA A 244 6.82 20.00 -1.64
CA ALA A 244 7.91 20.08 -2.60
C ALA A 244 8.45 21.52 -2.72
N ALA A 245 7.57 22.52 -2.77
CA ALA A 245 7.96 23.92 -2.79
C ALA A 245 8.76 24.35 -1.54
N ARG A 246 8.38 23.86 -0.35
CA ARG A 246 9.15 24.09 0.90
C ARG A 246 10.54 23.48 0.83
N ILE A 247 10.66 22.26 0.30
CA ILE A 247 11.95 21.59 0.09
C ILE A 247 12.81 22.42 -0.86
N LYS A 248 12.28 22.79 -2.03
CA LYS A 248 13.00 23.55 -3.06
C LYS A 248 13.42 24.95 -2.62
N LYS A 249 12.73 25.56 -1.65
CA LYS A 249 13.16 26.83 -1.06
C LYS A 249 14.52 26.73 -0.39
N ILE A 250 14.90 25.56 0.13
CA ILE A 250 16.15 25.32 0.85
C ILE A 250 17.17 24.59 -0.06
N ALA A 251 16.68 23.66 -0.86
CA ALA A 251 17.46 22.85 -1.80
C ALA A 251 16.93 23.05 -3.25
N PRO A 252 17.26 24.17 -3.91
CA PRO A 252 16.65 24.58 -5.20
C PRO A 252 16.98 23.61 -6.35
N ASP A 253 18.10 22.89 -6.29
CA ASP A 253 18.56 21.99 -7.34
C ASP A 253 17.84 20.62 -7.31
N CYS A 254 16.88 20.41 -6.39
CA CYS A 254 16.04 19.22 -6.42
C CYS A 254 15.18 19.16 -7.68
N VAL A 255 15.12 17.98 -8.31
CA VAL A 255 14.18 17.71 -9.41
C VAL A 255 12.80 17.44 -8.80
N ASP A 256 11.86 18.32 -9.05
CA ASP A 256 10.49 18.20 -8.57
C ASP A 256 9.62 17.47 -9.60
N LEU A 257 9.20 16.26 -9.29
CA LEU A 257 8.32 15.43 -10.10
C LEU A 257 6.92 15.26 -9.48
N THR A 258 6.52 16.12 -8.53
CA THR A 258 5.18 16.04 -7.93
C THR A 258 4.08 16.25 -8.97
N GLY A 259 3.18 15.25 -9.08
CA GLY A 259 2.11 15.24 -10.09
C GLY A 259 2.56 14.94 -11.53
N MET A 260 3.83 14.65 -11.76
CA MET A 260 4.39 14.41 -13.10
C MET A 260 4.63 12.93 -13.41
N THR A 261 4.49 12.04 -12.44
CA THR A 261 4.73 10.61 -12.60
C THR A 261 3.47 9.79 -12.37
N SER A 262 3.28 8.76 -13.19
CA SER A 262 2.43 7.63 -12.84
C SER A 262 3.09 6.79 -11.73
N LEU A 263 2.33 5.88 -11.11
CA LEU A 263 2.90 4.98 -10.11
C LEU A 263 3.99 4.08 -10.69
N ARG A 264 3.82 3.61 -11.94
CA ARG A 264 4.82 2.82 -12.65
C ARG A 264 6.11 3.61 -12.87
N GLU A 265 6.03 4.86 -13.29
CA GLU A 265 7.20 5.72 -13.45
C GLU A 265 7.89 6.03 -12.13
N ALA A 266 7.13 6.24 -11.06
CA ALA A 266 7.69 6.36 -9.72
C ALA A 266 8.42 5.06 -9.30
N ALA A 267 7.85 3.88 -9.58
CA ALA A 267 8.48 2.59 -9.34
C ALA A 267 9.79 2.41 -10.14
N ILE A 268 9.82 2.86 -11.41
CA ILE A 268 11.03 2.86 -12.24
C ILE A 268 12.12 3.76 -11.62
N ILE A 269 11.77 4.99 -11.23
CA ILE A 269 12.73 5.92 -10.59
C ILE A 269 13.27 5.30 -9.30
N LEU A 270 12.41 4.69 -8.48
CA LEU A 270 12.80 4.04 -7.24
C LEU A 270 13.73 2.86 -7.48
N LYS A 271 13.43 2.01 -8.49
CA LYS A 271 14.28 0.85 -8.85
C LYS A 271 15.70 1.26 -9.25
N HIS A 272 15.85 2.40 -9.92
CA HIS A 272 17.14 2.94 -10.34
C HIS A 272 17.76 3.91 -9.32
N GLY A 273 17.02 4.24 -8.26
CA GLY A 273 17.50 5.08 -7.16
C GLY A 273 18.30 4.30 -6.12
N ARG A 274 19.17 5.00 -5.40
CA ARG A 274 19.97 4.45 -4.29
C ARG A 274 19.17 4.33 -2.99
N LEU A 275 18.16 5.19 -2.81
CA LEU A 275 17.44 5.30 -1.55
C LEU A 275 16.12 6.04 -1.76
N LEU A 276 15.08 5.62 -1.05
CA LEU A 276 13.89 6.42 -0.79
C LEU A 276 13.88 6.89 0.67
N ILE A 277 13.68 8.18 0.89
CA ILE A 277 13.43 8.75 2.22
C ILE A 277 11.99 9.25 2.28
N THR A 278 11.20 8.75 3.22
CA THR A 278 9.78 9.09 3.36
C THR A 278 9.28 8.86 4.78
N ALA A 279 8.10 9.39 5.09
CA ALA A 279 7.35 8.94 6.26
C ALA A 279 6.51 7.68 5.91
N ASP A 280 5.75 7.13 6.88
CA ASP A 280 4.81 6.01 6.67
C ASP A 280 3.81 6.34 5.55
N SER A 281 4.07 5.82 4.35
CA SER A 281 3.36 6.14 3.10
C SER A 281 3.29 4.97 2.14
N GLY A 282 2.35 5.03 1.19
CA GLY A 282 2.18 3.96 0.19
C GLY A 282 3.39 3.77 -0.72
N ILE A 283 4.13 4.83 -1.03
CA ILE A 283 5.31 4.77 -1.91
C ILE A 283 6.49 4.05 -1.25
N MET A 284 6.56 4.02 0.08
CA MET A 284 7.53 3.22 0.83
C MET A 284 7.43 1.73 0.44
N HIS A 285 6.20 1.24 0.34
CA HIS A 285 5.96 -0.15 -0.06
C HIS A 285 6.27 -0.39 -1.54
N VAL A 286 6.07 0.61 -2.41
CA VAL A 286 6.48 0.52 -3.82
C VAL A 286 8.00 0.41 -3.92
N ALA A 287 8.75 1.23 -3.17
CA ALA A 287 10.21 1.13 -3.11
C ALA A 287 10.66 -0.26 -2.64
N TYR A 288 10.08 -0.74 -1.54
CA TYR A 288 10.34 -2.08 -1.05
C TYR A 288 10.06 -3.17 -2.11
N ALA A 289 8.92 -3.08 -2.79
CA ALA A 289 8.51 -4.07 -3.79
C ALA A 289 9.48 -4.17 -4.97
N VAL A 290 10.11 -3.07 -5.37
CA VAL A 290 11.10 -3.04 -6.47
C VAL A 290 12.55 -3.24 -5.99
N GLY A 291 12.75 -3.46 -4.68
CA GLY A 291 14.08 -3.68 -4.08
C GLY A 291 14.90 -2.40 -3.86
N ALA A 292 14.25 -1.23 -3.79
CA ALA A 292 14.93 0.00 -3.44
C ALA A 292 15.06 0.14 -1.92
N PRO A 293 16.26 0.45 -1.37
CA PRO A 293 16.47 0.71 0.04
C PRO A 293 15.60 1.86 0.55
N THR A 294 15.20 1.83 1.82
CA THR A 294 14.34 2.88 2.39
C THR A 294 14.82 3.36 3.75
N VAL A 295 14.70 4.67 3.98
CA VAL A 295 14.68 5.26 5.32
C VAL A 295 13.27 5.80 5.54
N SER A 296 12.56 5.24 6.50
CA SER A 296 11.16 5.55 6.78
C SER A 296 10.96 6.07 8.20
N ILE A 297 10.11 7.10 8.32
CA ILE A 297 9.81 7.75 9.59
C ILE A 297 8.42 7.33 10.03
N PHE A 298 8.34 6.62 11.16
CA PHE A 298 7.10 6.14 11.73
C PHE A 298 6.71 6.93 12.98
N GLY A 299 5.42 7.12 13.13
CA GLY A 299 4.81 7.72 14.30
C GLY A 299 3.46 7.09 14.56
N SER A 300 2.40 7.61 13.95
CA SER A 300 1.02 7.11 14.15
C SER A 300 0.78 5.70 13.63
N GLY A 301 1.52 5.24 12.62
CA GLY A 301 1.40 3.91 12.01
C GLY A 301 2.00 2.80 12.87
N ILE A 302 1.51 1.56 12.68
CA ILE A 302 2.01 0.37 13.37
C ILE A 302 3.23 -0.15 12.59
N GLU A 303 4.45 0.17 13.09
CA GLU A 303 5.73 -0.23 12.49
C GLU A 303 5.77 -1.74 12.20
N LYS A 304 5.52 -2.58 13.21
CA LYS A 304 5.55 -4.04 13.08
C LYS A 304 4.64 -4.58 11.97
N LYS A 305 3.59 -3.84 11.62
CA LYS A 305 2.59 -4.25 10.64
C LYS A 305 2.92 -3.78 9.23
N TRP A 306 3.48 -2.60 9.09
CA TRP A 306 3.64 -1.97 7.77
C TRP A 306 5.07 -1.59 7.41
N ALA A 307 6.02 -1.54 8.34
CA ALA A 307 7.39 -1.23 7.96
C ALA A 307 8.00 -2.36 7.12
N PRO A 308 8.69 -2.04 6.02
CA PRO A 308 9.42 -3.03 5.24
C PRO A 308 10.42 -3.78 6.14
N PRO A 309 10.43 -5.11 6.12
CA PRO A 309 11.48 -5.90 6.76
C PRO A 309 12.77 -5.86 5.94
N GLY A 310 13.85 -6.40 6.52
CA GLY A 310 15.13 -6.53 5.83
C GLY A 310 16.15 -5.47 6.23
N LYS A 311 17.43 -5.76 5.99
CA LYS A 311 18.58 -4.94 6.42
C LYS A 311 18.71 -3.60 5.69
N ASP A 312 18.13 -3.51 4.48
CA ASP A 312 18.22 -2.33 3.61
C ASP A 312 17.12 -1.30 3.91
N HIS A 313 16.32 -1.54 4.96
CA HIS A 313 15.17 -0.72 5.35
C HIS A 313 15.33 -0.23 6.79
N ILE A 314 15.70 1.05 6.95
CA ILE A 314 15.84 1.66 8.27
C ILE A 314 14.55 2.37 8.66
N VAL A 315 14.06 2.06 9.86
CA VAL A 315 12.86 2.68 10.44
C VAL A 315 13.26 3.57 11.60
N LEU A 316 12.90 4.85 11.52
CA LEU A 316 13.05 5.81 12.61
C LEU A 316 11.70 5.99 13.30
N ASN A 317 11.64 5.64 14.59
CA ASN A 317 10.42 5.73 15.39
C ASN A 317 10.77 6.06 16.84
N LYS A 318 10.22 7.14 17.37
CA LYS A 318 10.44 7.58 18.77
C LYS A 318 9.67 6.73 19.78
N ARG A 319 8.74 5.89 19.34
CA ARG A 319 7.97 4.94 20.17
C ARG A 319 7.37 5.60 21.42
N LEU A 320 6.76 6.79 21.24
CA LEU A 320 6.09 7.50 22.32
C LEU A 320 4.91 6.69 22.88
N ALA A 321 4.54 6.90 24.12
CA ALA A 321 3.45 6.16 24.79
C ALA A 321 2.10 6.26 24.07
N CYS A 322 1.86 7.35 23.31
CA CYS A 322 0.65 7.53 22.49
C CYS A 322 0.76 6.92 21.08
N SER A 323 1.89 6.33 20.71
CA SER A 323 2.19 5.78 19.38
C SER A 323 2.44 4.27 19.47
N PRO A 324 1.91 3.46 18.53
CA PRO A 324 1.06 3.83 17.38
C PRO A 324 -0.40 4.10 17.76
N CYS A 325 -1.05 5.06 17.09
CA CYS A 325 -2.46 5.41 17.32
C CYS A 325 -3.40 5.04 16.16
N THR A 326 -2.86 4.64 15.01
CA THR A 326 -3.67 4.18 13.86
C THR A 326 -4.30 2.81 14.15
N ARG A 327 -5.60 2.68 13.83
CA ARG A 327 -6.34 1.41 13.91
C ARG A 327 -7.19 1.24 12.65
N PHE A 328 -7.11 0.08 11.97
CA PHE A 328 -7.86 -0.22 10.75
C PHE A 328 -7.83 0.93 9.72
N GLY A 329 -6.65 1.49 9.46
CA GLY A 329 -6.49 2.61 8.52
C GLY A 329 -7.09 3.95 8.98
N TYR A 330 -7.61 4.04 10.20
CA TYR A 330 -8.03 5.29 10.81
C TYR A 330 -6.96 5.82 11.74
N THR A 331 -6.48 7.03 11.47
CA THR A 331 -5.59 7.79 12.34
C THR A 331 -6.40 8.90 13.00
N PRO A 332 -6.52 8.94 14.34
CA PRO A 332 -7.23 10.02 15.03
C PRO A 332 -6.45 11.34 14.89
N GLN A 333 -7.16 12.46 15.03
CA GLN A 333 -6.51 13.77 15.11
C GLN A 333 -5.56 13.78 16.32
N CYS A 334 -4.33 14.23 16.09
CA CYS A 334 -3.32 14.27 17.13
C CYS A 334 -3.52 15.44 18.10
N MET A 335 -3.56 15.14 19.40
CA MET A 335 -3.64 16.14 20.48
C MET A 335 -2.24 16.56 21.01
N ASN A 336 -1.15 15.90 20.55
CA ASN A 336 0.22 16.09 21.03
C ASN A 336 1.13 16.69 19.92
N ASN A 337 0.60 17.57 19.07
CA ASN A 337 1.36 18.28 18.02
C ASN A 337 2.23 17.37 17.14
N ILE A 338 1.80 16.12 16.95
CA ILE A 338 2.50 15.09 16.14
C ILE A 338 3.95 14.88 16.62
N GLU A 339 4.17 14.95 17.92
CA GLU A 339 5.50 14.89 18.54
C GLU A 339 6.29 13.63 18.13
N CYS A 340 5.62 12.52 17.87
CA CYS A 340 6.25 11.27 17.39
C CYS A 340 7.03 11.45 16.06
N LEU A 341 6.63 12.39 15.20
CA LEU A 341 7.37 12.77 14.00
C LEU A 341 8.18 14.06 14.22
N ALA A 342 7.64 15.01 14.98
CA ALA A 342 8.28 16.28 15.23
C ALA A 342 9.64 16.12 15.96
N SER A 343 9.77 15.15 16.83
CA SER A 343 11.01 14.86 17.57
C SER A 343 12.06 14.07 16.79
N VAL A 344 11.74 13.54 15.61
CA VAL A 344 12.77 12.96 14.73
C VAL A 344 13.53 14.10 14.05
N SER A 345 14.84 14.19 14.30
CA SER A 345 15.68 15.26 13.79
C SER A 345 16.17 15.00 12.35
N VAL A 346 16.64 16.04 11.69
CA VAL A 346 17.24 15.95 10.35
C VAL A 346 18.54 15.12 10.40
N GLU A 347 19.32 15.30 11.46
CA GLU A 347 20.58 14.58 11.68
C GLU A 347 20.38 13.08 11.86
N GLU A 348 19.30 12.67 12.55
CA GLU A 348 18.97 11.25 12.68
C GLU A 348 18.61 10.62 11.34
N VAL A 349 17.82 11.33 10.51
CA VAL A 349 17.45 10.85 9.17
C VAL A 349 18.66 10.84 8.25
N LEU A 350 19.50 11.87 8.28
CA LEU A 350 20.76 11.92 7.51
C LEU A 350 21.68 10.77 7.87
N LYS A 351 21.88 10.51 9.15
CA LYS A 351 22.70 9.37 9.62
C LYS A 351 22.15 8.03 9.15
N ALA A 352 20.84 7.84 9.22
CA ALA A 352 20.18 6.63 8.69
C ALA A 352 20.39 6.50 7.17
N ALA A 353 20.26 7.60 6.43
CA ALA A 353 20.51 7.63 4.99
C ALA A 353 21.96 7.24 4.67
N GLU A 354 22.95 7.82 5.36
CA GLU A 354 24.37 7.48 5.19
C GLU A 354 24.67 6.02 5.50
N THR A 355 24.06 5.48 6.55
CA THR A 355 24.17 4.06 6.90
C THR A 355 23.66 3.18 5.77
N THR A 356 22.47 3.48 5.22
CA THR A 356 21.89 2.72 4.11
C THR A 356 22.72 2.85 2.84
N LEU A 357 23.21 4.05 2.52
CA LEU A 357 24.03 4.32 1.33
C LEU A 357 25.43 3.67 1.39
N SER A 358 25.94 3.34 2.57
CA SER A 358 27.20 2.60 2.73
C SER A 358 27.08 1.10 2.45
N LEU A 359 25.85 0.55 2.36
CA LEU A 359 25.62 -0.85 2.01
C LEU A 359 25.89 -1.05 0.51
N PRO A 360 26.46 -2.19 0.10
CA PRO A 360 26.61 -2.52 -1.31
C PRO A 360 25.22 -2.66 -1.95
N LEU A 361 25.11 -2.25 -3.22
CA LEU A 361 23.90 -2.53 -4.01
C LEU A 361 23.74 -4.04 -4.19
N LEU A 362 22.54 -4.56 -3.97
CA LEU A 362 22.15 -5.95 -4.24
C LEU A 362 22.01 -6.20 -5.75
#